data_06c5f8b2b2f257f17da3113fbac4dd8f
#
_entry.id   06c5f8b2b2f257f17da3113fbac4dd8f
#
_cell.length_a   1.000
_cell.length_b   1.000
_cell.length_c   1.000
_cell.angle_alpha   90.00
_cell.angle_beta   90.00
_cell.angle_gamma   90.00
#
_symmetry.space_group_name_H-M   'P 1'
#
loop_
_entity.id
_entity.type
_entity.pdbx_description
1 polymer ?
#
loop_
_entity_poly.entity_id
_entity_poly.type
_entity_poly.pdbx_seq_one_letter_code
_entity_poly.pdbx_strand_id
1 'polypeptide(L)'
;MSFTVTVGGTTVDGLFEVDYTGADEEEIGEATVECKNTASNRSLSYGDEMIIQRDGSTAWTGYLEKKPPIGSRNLRLKLVARDKREELQFVEVHRPWFDTDTGTIVQEMVDTEVQPRSPVTVHEGDTTTDWSSDAPIFELADLPSVALQEVGSDLLFLYFAEGESGTFSTTFTGVPSGAVSDANILWLETRYLFNNQGGFFSGEVELRDGSGNSMVWDLPIPGGSDFRTPRLKLEEASTDGAELSGSLELEYRITISGSLPEARAGVIDYARTRPFGTKSRSTGLSTADVQTTGRSITRRFDATVFEAISQLAVEDGATSFVDPADDLHYEPSGDTDAPESITYSGTRVVDIQPNRDATDITNKVVVQGANDLQIPLQSSASIAFYGVSARERPLVNKSIQSRDELRTFGEGYLNEEAWNDTDVTFTIADSAFEDVQVGQTIFVDWSPEDLNGFFTVSEVRTDTAGRIEVGITGSSA
;
A
#
# COMPACT_ATOMS: atom_id res chain seq x y z
N MET A 1 -31.58 16.25 13.48
CA MET A 1 -30.42 15.43 13.13
C MET A 1 -30.28 14.31 14.14
N SER A 2 -30.28 13.06 13.71
CA SER A 2 -30.13 11.89 14.58
C SER A 2 -28.96 11.04 14.11
N PHE A 3 -28.08 10.65 15.05
CA PHE A 3 -26.97 9.75 14.78
C PHE A 3 -27.27 8.33 15.27
N THR A 4 -26.90 7.35 14.48
CA THR A 4 -26.81 5.95 14.87
C THR A 4 -25.38 5.49 14.59
N VAL A 5 -24.76 4.88 15.59
CA VAL A 5 -23.41 4.33 15.45
C VAL A 5 -23.47 2.83 15.70
N THR A 6 -22.88 2.06 14.80
CA THR A 6 -22.71 0.61 14.96
C THR A 6 -21.24 0.23 14.89
N VAL A 7 -20.83 -0.78 15.66
CA VAL A 7 -19.47 -1.33 15.62
C VAL A 7 -19.59 -2.86 15.56
N GLY A 8 -19.05 -3.48 14.53
CA GLY A 8 -19.20 -4.91 14.27
C GLY A 8 -20.66 -5.36 14.22
N GLY A 9 -21.56 -4.50 13.69
CA GLY A 9 -23.01 -4.72 13.64
C GLY A 9 -23.74 -4.50 14.98
N THR A 10 -23.04 -4.15 16.07
CA THR A 10 -23.64 -3.85 17.38
C THR A 10 -23.88 -2.35 17.51
N THR A 11 -25.13 -1.96 17.78
CA THR A 11 -25.47 -0.54 18.00
C THR A 11 -24.84 -0.03 19.30
N VAL A 12 -24.21 1.14 19.22
CA VAL A 12 -23.60 1.82 20.37
C VAL A 12 -24.68 2.50 21.21
N ASP A 13 -24.72 2.17 22.50
CA ASP A 13 -25.71 2.66 23.43
C ASP A 13 -25.34 4.02 24.02
N GLY A 14 -26.33 4.92 24.04
CA GLY A 14 -26.27 6.16 24.82
C GLY A 14 -25.18 7.11 24.32
N LEU A 15 -25.27 7.50 23.08
CA LEU A 15 -24.44 8.51 22.42
C LEU A 15 -24.53 9.85 23.15
N PHE A 16 -23.41 10.53 23.34
CA PHE A 16 -23.29 11.89 23.86
C PHE A 16 -22.76 12.84 22.79
N GLU A 17 -21.77 12.38 22.04
CA GLU A 17 -21.09 13.17 21.02
C GLU A 17 -20.65 12.24 19.89
N VAL A 18 -20.78 12.72 18.68
CA VAL A 18 -20.29 12.07 17.46
C VAL A 18 -19.58 13.15 16.65
N ASP A 19 -18.35 12.89 16.31
CA ASP A 19 -17.48 13.80 15.57
C ASP A 19 -16.69 12.93 14.57
N TYR A 20 -16.68 13.31 13.30
CA TYR A 20 -15.95 12.58 12.28
C TYR A 20 -15.45 13.53 11.19
N THR A 21 -14.31 13.18 10.62
CA THR A 21 -13.63 13.90 9.57
C THR A 21 -13.45 13.00 8.37
N GLY A 22 -13.85 13.44 7.19
CA GLY A 22 -13.33 12.95 5.92
C GLY A 22 -12.07 13.74 5.60
N ALA A 23 -11.06 13.10 5.06
CA ALA A 23 -9.78 13.72 4.75
C ALA A 23 -9.31 13.34 3.33
N ASP A 24 -8.44 14.17 2.75
CA ASP A 24 -7.90 14.03 1.41
C ASP A 24 -6.65 13.13 1.33
N GLU A 25 -5.85 13.29 0.28
CA GLU A 25 -4.69 12.45 -0.03
C GLU A 25 -3.60 12.42 1.04
N GLU A 26 -3.47 13.46 1.86
CA GLU A 26 -2.39 13.56 2.84
C GLU A 26 -2.78 13.03 4.22
N GLU A 27 -4.07 12.98 4.56
CA GLU A 27 -4.56 12.64 5.88
C GLU A 27 -5.51 11.43 5.88
N ILE A 28 -5.62 10.79 7.02
CA ILE A 28 -6.56 9.71 7.27
C ILE A 28 -7.69 10.25 8.13
N GLY A 29 -8.92 10.06 7.67
CA GLY A 29 -10.11 10.48 8.40
C GLY A 29 -10.24 9.77 9.75
N GLU A 30 -10.66 10.50 10.78
CA GLU A 30 -10.87 9.98 12.13
C GLU A 30 -12.31 10.21 12.58
N ALA A 31 -12.86 9.24 13.27
CA ALA A 31 -14.12 9.41 14.00
C ALA A 31 -13.93 9.25 15.51
N THR A 32 -14.56 10.15 16.25
CA THR A 32 -14.64 10.11 17.69
C THR A 32 -16.09 10.03 18.15
N VAL A 33 -16.42 9.02 18.94
CA VAL A 33 -17.75 8.82 19.48
C VAL A 33 -17.69 8.73 21.00
N GLU A 34 -18.34 9.67 21.70
CA GLU A 34 -18.54 9.56 23.13
C GLU A 34 -19.88 8.87 23.46
N CYS A 35 -19.85 7.83 24.26
CA CYS A 35 -21.03 7.06 24.63
C CYS A 35 -21.03 6.63 26.10
N LYS A 36 -22.11 6.05 26.57
CA LYS A 36 -22.17 5.46 27.90
C LYS A 36 -21.19 4.30 28.05
N ASN A 37 -20.54 4.20 29.19
CA ASN A 37 -19.67 3.08 29.52
C ASN A 37 -20.49 1.87 29.99
N THR A 38 -21.23 1.26 29.09
CA THR A 38 -22.05 0.04 29.33
C THR A 38 -21.22 -1.24 29.12
N ALA A 39 -21.73 -2.38 29.60
CA ALA A 39 -21.09 -3.67 29.30
C ALA A 39 -21.07 -3.95 27.78
N SER A 40 -22.16 -3.62 27.08
CA SER A 40 -22.27 -3.75 25.62
C SER A 40 -21.17 -2.94 24.90
N ASN A 41 -21.06 -1.63 25.21
CA ASN A 41 -20.06 -0.79 24.57
C ASN A 41 -18.60 -1.20 24.90
N ARG A 42 -18.37 -1.78 26.09
CA ARG A 42 -17.03 -2.33 26.43
C ARG A 42 -16.68 -3.61 25.68
N SER A 43 -17.67 -4.39 25.29
CA SER A 43 -17.47 -5.66 24.58
C SER A 43 -17.19 -5.51 23.09
N LEU A 44 -17.31 -4.30 22.53
CA LEU A 44 -16.94 -4.01 21.13
C LEU A 44 -15.48 -4.40 20.90
N SER A 45 -15.17 -5.00 19.77
CA SER A 45 -13.80 -5.46 19.48
C SER A 45 -13.00 -4.40 18.74
N TYR A 46 -11.71 -4.34 19.00
CA TYR A 46 -10.79 -3.55 18.19
C TYR A 46 -10.71 -4.14 16.78
N GLY A 47 -10.66 -3.26 15.78
CA GLY A 47 -10.67 -3.67 14.39
C GLY A 47 -12.02 -4.04 13.84
N ASP A 48 -13.11 -4.00 14.64
CA ASP A 48 -14.47 -4.08 14.11
C ASP A 48 -14.82 -2.82 13.32
N GLU A 49 -15.56 -2.98 12.23
CA GLU A 49 -16.02 -1.87 11.42
C GLU A 49 -16.99 -0.99 12.22
N MET A 50 -16.69 0.31 12.25
CA MET A 50 -17.57 1.35 12.78
C MET A 50 -18.30 2.04 11.62
N ILE A 51 -19.61 2.10 11.71
CA ILE A 51 -20.45 2.81 10.74
C ILE A 51 -21.21 3.90 11.50
N ILE A 52 -21.07 5.13 11.04
CA ILE A 52 -21.84 6.28 11.53
C ILE A 52 -22.90 6.60 10.51
N GLN A 53 -24.17 6.57 10.93
CA GLN A 53 -25.30 6.97 10.13
C GLN A 53 -25.87 8.28 10.66
N ARG A 54 -26.20 9.17 9.72
CA ARG A 54 -26.88 10.43 10.00
C ARG A 54 -28.24 10.40 9.30
N ASP A 55 -29.30 10.56 10.08
CA ASP A 55 -30.70 10.53 9.60
C ASP A 55 -31.04 9.31 8.73
N GLY A 56 -30.35 8.18 9.00
CA GLY A 56 -30.53 6.88 8.33
C GLY A 56 -29.62 6.62 7.14
N SER A 57 -28.83 7.60 6.69
CA SER A 57 -27.84 7.44 5.64
C SER A 57 -26.44 7.26 6.25
N THR A 58 -25.60 6.41 5.64
CA THR A 58 -24.19 6.27 6.03
C THR A 58 -23.47 7.58 5.77
N ALA A 59 -22.82 8.10 6.80
CA ALA A 59 -22.08 9.35 6.75
C ALA A 59 -20.58 9.15 6.92
N TRP A 60 -20.16 8.05 7.55
CA TRP A 60 -18.76 7.72 7.73
C TRP A 60 -18.57 6.23 8.05
N THR A 61 -17.46 5.64 7.60
CA THR A 61 -17.06 4.25 7.90
C THR A 61 -15.58 4.18 8.24
N GLY A 62 -15.20 3.19 9.04
CA GLY A 62 -13.81 2.95 9.42
C GLY A 62 -13.69 1.81 10.43
N TYR A 63 -12.53 1.67 11.05
CA TYR A 63 -12.25 0.61 12.01
C TYR A 63 -11.95 1.12 13.41
N LEU A 64 -12.57 0.50 14.41
CA LEU A 64 -12.38 0.86 15.83
C LEU A 64 -10.96 0.56 16.29
N GLU A 65 -10.24 1.59 16.72
CA GLU A 65 -8.87 1.47 17.21
C GLU A 65 -8.74 1.59 18.72
N LYS A 66 -9.47 2.53 19.34
CA LYS A 66 -9.32 2.87 20.75
C LYS A 66 -10.67 3.00 21.43
N LYS A 67 -10.74 2.61 22.68
CA LYS A 67 -11.93 2.79 23.53
C LYS A 67 -11.56 3.14 24.97
N PRO A 68 -10.85 4.24 25.23
CA PRO A 68 -10.51 4.64 26.60
C PRO A 68 -11.76 5.11 27.36
N PRO A 69 -11.86 4.77 28.66
CA PRO A 69 -12.87 5.37 29.52
C PRO A 69 -12.51 6.83 29.79
N ILE A 70 -13.53 7.69 29.84
CA ILE A 70 -13.34 9.11 30.11
C ILE A 70 -14.18 9.60 31.28
N GLY A 71 -13.71 10.70 31.87
CA GLY A 71 -14.33 11.32 33.04
C GLY A 71 -13.91 10.71 34.37
N SER A 72 -14.11 11.47 35.44
CA SER A 72 -13.61 11.18 36.79
C SER A 72 -14.20 9.91 37.42
N ARG A 73 -15.31 9.39 36.88
CA ARG A 73 -16.00 8.17 37.33
C ARG A 73 -16.05 7.08 36.29
N ASN A 74 -15.34 7.22 35.16
CA ASN A 74 -15.37 6.29 34.03
C ASN A 74 -16.81 5.99 33.52
N LEU A 75 -17.72 6.97 33.59
CA LEU A 75 -19.10 6.78 33.18
C LEU A 75 -19.30 6.87 31.66
N ARG A 76 -18.32 7.41 30.96
CA ARG A 76 -18.30 7.53 29.52
C ARG A 76 -17.17 6.70 28.91
N LEU A 77 -17.33 6.34 27.68
CA LEU A 77 -16.36 5.66 26.83
C LEU A 77 -16.18 6.52 25.59
N LYS A 78 -14.93 6.73 25.19
CA LYS A 78 -14.58 7.36 23.91
C LYS A 78 -14.21 6.25 22.94
N LEU A 79 -14.93 6.12 21.87
CA LEU A 79 -14.57 5.25 20.76
C LEU A 79 -13.81 6.11 19.75
N VAL A 80 -12.67 5.65 19.30
CA VAL A 80 -11.88 6.29 18.25
C VAL A 80 -11.70 5.28 17.13
N ALA A 81 -12.05 5.68 15.92
CA ALA A 81 -11.92 4.86 14.73
C ALA A 81 -11.25 5.67 13.62
N ARG A 82 -10.59 4.99 12.71
CA ARG A 82 -9.98 5.59 11.53
C ARG A 82 -10.58 5.04 10.27
N ASP A 83 -10.59 5.83 9.21
CA ASP A 83 -11.12 5.41 7.93
C ASP A 83 -10.34 4.23 7.34
N LYS A 84 -10.90 3.57 6.33
CA LYS A 84 -10.33 2.34 5.77
C LYS A 84 -8.99 2.56 5.05
N ARG A 85 -8.65 3.79 4.69
CA ARG A 85 -7.34 4.11 4.09
C ARG A 85 -6.18 3.87 5.04
N GLU A 86 -6.41 3.89 6.35
CA GLU A 86 -5.34 3.54 7.30
C GLU A 86 -4.73 2.16 7.00
N GLU A 87 -5.54 1.22 6.52
CA GLU A 87 -5.06 -0.10 6.14
C GLU A 87 -4.02 -0.04 4.99
N LEU A 88 -4.06 0.98 4.15
CA LEU A 88 -3.11 1.20 3.07
C LEU A 88 -1.72 1.59 3.57
N GLN A 89 -1.62 2.16 4.79
CA GLN A 89 -0.34 2.53 5.43
C GLN A 89 0.45 1.31 5.93
N PHE A 90 -0.20 0.16 6.07
CA PHE A 90 0.45 -1.06 6.59
C PHE A 90 0.88 -2.02 5.50
N VAL A 91 0.72 -1.64 4.24
CA VAL A 91 1.11 -2.48 3.10
C VAL A 91 2.16 -1.75 2.27
N GLU A 92 3.35 -2.33 2.19
CA GLU A 92 4.42 -1.85 1.33
C GLU A 92 4.25 -2.37 -0.09
N VAL A 93 4.56 -1.53 -1.05
CA VAL A 93 4.55 -1.84 -2.48
C VAL A 93 5.97 -2.01 -2.96
N HIS A 94 6.25 -3.15 -3.57
CA HIS A 94 7.59 -3.45 -4.11
C HIS A 94 7.56 -3.89 -5.59
N ARG A 95 6.42 -3.73 -6.23
CA ARG A 95 6.23 -4.10 -7.64
C ARG A 95 6.67 -2.97 -8.57
N PRO A 96 7.36 -3.27 -9.68
CA PRO A 96 7.52 -2.34 -10.77
C PRO A 96 6.29 -2.33 -11.68
N TRP A 97 5.95 -1.17 -12.22
CA TRP A 97 5.01 -0.98 -13.32
C TRP A 97 5.75 -0.45 -14.54
N PHE A 98 5.37 -0.91 -15.73
CA PHE A 98 6.01 -0.55 -16.98
C PHE A 98 4.98 0.03 -17.94
N ASP A 99 5.16 1.29 -18.33
CA ASP A 99 4.27 2.00 -19.26
C ASP A 99 2.77 1.83 -18.90
N THR A 100 2.47 1.95 -17.60
CA THR A 100 1.13 1.72 -17.05
C THR A 100 0.51 3.05 -16.65
N ASP A 101 -0.78 3.26 -16.97
CA ASP A 101 -1.55 4.43 -16.54
C ASP A 101 -1.61 4.53 -15.01
N THR A 102 -1.46 5.74 -14.48
CA THR A 102 -1.35 5.94 -13.02
C THR A 102 -2.62 5.57 -12.27
N GLY A 103 -3.81 5.85 -12.82
CA GLY A 103 -5.08 5.38 -12.23
C GLY A 103 -5.17 3.86 -12.22
N THR A 104 -4.72 3.18 -13.27
CA THR A 104 -4.63 1.71 -13.30
C THR A 104 -3.67 1.20 -12.22
N ILE A 105 -2.54 1.89 -11.99
CA ILE A 105 -1.61 1.55 -10.92
C ILE A 105 -2.29 1.64 -9.55
N VAL A 106 -3.02 2.72 -9.29
CA VAL A 106 -3.77 2.91 -8.03
C VAL A 106 -4.81 1.79 -7.85
N GLN A 107 -5.59 1.49 -8.88
CA GLN A 107 -6.56 0.40 -8.85
C GLN A 107 -5.89 -0.94 -8.52
N GLU A 108 -4.82 -1.30 -9.21
CA GLU A 108 -4.08 -2.52 -8.96
C GLU A 108 -3.47 -2.58 -7.55
N MET A 109 -2.96 -1.46 -7.02
CA MET A 109 -2.44 -1.40 -5.65
C MET A 109 -3.52 -1.80 -4.63
N VAL A 110 -4.72 -1.26 -4.76
CA VAL A 110 -5.81 -1.54 -3.81
C VAL A 110 -6.42 -2.92 -4.05
N ASP A 111 -6.69 -3.29 -5.29
CA ASP A 111 -7.33 -4.57 -5.62
C ASP A 111 -6.41 -5.76 -5.37
N THR A 112 -5.11 -5.55 -5.46
CA THR A 112 -4.15 -6.64 -5.40
C THR A 112 -3.23 -6.59 -4.19
N GLU A 113 -2.59 -5.46 -3.86
CA GLU A 113 -1.62 -5.39 -2.76
C GLU A 113 -2.28 -5.47 -1.38
N VAL A 114 -3.45 -4.90 -1.23
CA VAL A 114 -4.11 -4.74 0.07
C VAL A 114 -5.03 -5.91 0.42
N GLN A 115 -5.30 -6.81 -0.52
CA GLN A 115 -6.20 -7.95 -0.29
C GLN A 115 -5.56 -9.04 0.62
N PRO A 116 -6.36 -9.76 1.42
CA PRO A 116 -5.87 -10.88 2.19
C PRO A 116 -5.30 -11.96 1.28
N ARG A 117 -4.11 -12.45 1.60
CA ARG A 117 -3.44 -13.44 0.77
C ARG A 117 -2.92 -14.60 1.59
N SER A 118 -3.06 -15.77 1.01
CA SER A 118 -2.45 -16.98 1.53
C SER A 118 -1.18 -17.30 0.75
N PRO A 119 -0.14 -17.82 1.40
CA PRO A 119 0.98 -18.40 0.69
C PRO A 119 0.50 -19.44 -0.32
N VAL A 120 1.02 -19.37 -1.56
CA VAL A 120 0.77 -20.40 -2.57
C VAL A 120 1.88 -21.42 -2.49
N THR A 121 1.52 -22.67 -2.20
CA THR A 121 2.47 -23.76 -2.24
C THR A 121 2.87 -24.03 -3.69
N VAL A 122 4.16 -23.97 -3.98
CA VAL A 122 4.73 -24.34 -5.26
C VAL A 122 4.91 -25.86 -5.29
N HIS A 123 5.55 -26.41 -4.27
CA HIS A 123 5.65 -27.85 -4.03
C HIS A 123 5.86 -28.15 -2.55
N GLU A 124 5.53 -29.34 -2.12
CA GLU A 124 5.70 -29.82 -0.74
C GLU A 124 6.85 -30.84 -0.59
N GLY A 125 7.46 -31.27 -1.69
CA GLY A 125 8.52 -32.31 -1.67
C GLY A 125 8.02 -33.74 -1.44
N ASP A 126 6.71 -33.97 -1.47
CA ASP A 126 6.03 -35.17 -1.02
C ASP A 126 5.99 -36.28 -2.10
N THR A 127 6.21 -35.93 -3.36
CA THR A 127 6.21 -36.89 -4.47
C THR A 127 7.34 -36.61 -5.46
N THR A 128 7.73 -37.62 -6.25
CA THR A 128 8.63 -37.43 -7.40
C THR A 128 7.87 -37.18 -8.71
N THR A 129 6.53 -37.17 -8.66
CA THR A 129 5.69 -36.79 -9.80
C THR A 129 5.98 -35.34 -10.15
N ASP A 130 6.03 -35.00 -11.41
CA ASP A 130 6.36 -33.66 -11.92
C ASP A 130 7.80 -33.18 -11.68
N TRP A 131 8.66 -34.03 -11.15
CA TRP A 131 10.08 -33.78 -11.01
C TRP A 131 10.91 -34.46 -12.10
N SER A 132 11.92 -33.75 -12.57
CA SER A 132 12.99 -34.29 -13.40
C SER A 132 14.34 -33.87 -12.82
N SER A 133 15.35 -34.74 -12.87
CA SER A 133 16.67 -34.42 -12.32
C SER A 133 17.77 -35.17 -13.05
N ASP A 134 18.93 -34.53 -13.18
CA ASP A 134 20.18 -35.13 -13.62
C ASP A 134 20.83 -35.99 -12.50
N ALA A 135 20.50 -35.68 -11.24
CA ALA A 135 20.87 -36.47 -10.08
C ALA A 135 19.75 -37.47 -9.73
N PRO A 136 20.07 -38.64 -9.19
CA PRO A 136 19.05 -39.56 -8.66
C PRO A 136 18.22 -38.88 -7.55
N ILE A 137 16.91 -38.99 -7.66
CA ILE A 137 15.95 -38.49 -6.65
C ILE A 137 15.18 -39.66 -6.03
N PHE A 138 14.89 -39.54 -4.75
CA PHE A 138 14.18 -40.56 -3.99
C PHE A 138 13.09 -39.92 -3.15
N GLU A 139 11.95 -40.60 -3.04
CA GLU A 139 10.93 -40.30 -2.04
C GLU A 139 11.35 -40.79 -0.66
N LEU A 140 10.91 -40.15 0.41
CA LEU A 140 11.25 -40.55 1.78
C LEU A 140 10.87 -42.04 2.06
N ALA A 141 9.79 -42.52 1.45
CA ALA A 141 9.34 -43.89 1.60
C ALA A 141 10.34 -44.93 1.09
N ASP A 142 11.22 -44.56 0.17
CA ASP A 142 12.19 -45.46 -0.49
C ASP A 142 13.52 -45.56 0.26
N LEU A 143 13.72 -44.76 1.30
CA LEU A 143 14.95 -44.77 2.09
C LEU A 143 14.89 -45.77 3.23
N PRO A 144 15.93 -46.61 3.38
CA PRO A 144 16.07 -47.43 4.57
C PRO A 144 16.26 -46.54 5.79
N SER A 145 15.51 -46.81 6.84
CA SER A 145 15.37 -46.06 8.10
C SER A 145 16.70 -45.59 8.71
N VAL A 146 17.17 -44.44 8.31
CA VAL A 146 18.32 -43.78 8.96
C VAL A 146 17.93 -42.33 9.29
N ALA A 147 17.60 -42.13 10.58
CA ALA A 147 17.79 -40.89 11.34
C ALA A 147 17.23 -39.58 10.80
N LEU A 148 16.00 -39.53 10.27
CA LEU A 148 15.29 -38.30 9.97
C LEU A 148 13.98 -38.16 10.80
N GLN A 149 14.06 -38.45 12.08
CA GLN A 149 12.92 -38.44 13.01
C GLN A 149 12.32 -37.06 13.31
N GLU A 150 12.91 -35.98 12.81
CA GLU A 150 12.45 -34.61 13.14
C GLU A 150 11.83 -33.83 11.98
N VAL A 151 11.78 -34.39 10.79
CA VAL A 151 11.24 -33.70 9.61
C VAL A 151 10.08 -34.51 9.05
N GLY A 152 8.93 -33.88 8.83
CA GLY A 152 7.72 -34.56 8.36
C GLY A 152 7.94 -35.48 7.15
N SER A 153 6.94 -36.30 6.81
CA SER A 153 7.02 -37.40 5.83
C SER A 153 7.31 -36.98 4.37
N ASP A 154 7.44 -35.70 4.07
CA ASP A 154 7.31 -35.15 2.72
C ASP A 154 8.60 -34.41 2.31
N LEU A 155 9.66 -35.15 1.96
CA LEU A 155 10.95 -34.59 1.60
C LEU A 155 11.46 -35.21 0.29
N LEU A 156 11.93 -34.38 -0.64
CA LEU A 156 12.63 -34.80 -1.84
C LEU A 156 14.12 -34.94 -1.57
N PHE A 157 14.70 -36.11 -1.80
CA PHE A 157 16.13 -36.40 -1.62
C PHE A 157 16.86 -36.34 -2.94
N LEU A 158 18.00 -35.67 -2.93
CA LEU A 158 19.00 -35.66 -3.98
C LEU A 158 20.23 -36.43 -3.47
N TYR A 159 20.70 -37.38 -4.24
CA TYR A 159 21.88 -38.15 -3.90
C TYR A 159 23.03 -37.84 -4.88
N PHE A 160 24.19 -37.52 -4.34
CA PHE A 160 25.41 -37.26 -5.10
C PHE A 160 26.48 -38.31 -4.71
N ALA A 161 26.93 -39.10 -5.67
CA ALA A 161 27.89 -40.16 -5.42
C ALA A 161 29.28 -39.58 -5.10
N GLU A 162 30.14 -40.42 -4.48
CA GLU A 162 31.56 -40.16 -4.35
C GLU A 162 32.18 -39.98 -5.74
N GLY A 163 33.01 -38.95 -5.90
CA GLY A 163 33.66 -38.60 -7.16
C GLY A 163 32.88 -37.68 -8.07
N GLU A 164 31.58 -37.39 -7.76
CA GLU A 164 30.76 -36.48 -8.55
C GLU A 164 31.30 -35.05 -8.54
N SER A 165 31.10 -34.40 -9.67
CA SER A 165 31.44 -32.98 -9.88
C SER A 165 30.61 -32.42 -11.02
N GLY A 166 30.43 -31.10 -11.04
CA GLY A 166 29.67 -30.43 -12.08
C GLY A 166 28.34 -29.84 -11.57
N THR A 167 27.49 -29.43 -12.50
CA THR A 167 26.19 -28.80 -12.18
C THR A 167 25.10 -29.86 -12.45
N PHE A 168 24.20 -29.98 -11.48
CA PHE A 168 23.04 -30.88 -11.53
C PHE A 168 21.78 -30.02 -11.42
N SER A 169 20.83 -30.25 -12.31
CA SER A 169 19.53 -29.57 -12.35
C SER A 169 18.43 -30.49 -11.85
N THR A 170 17.58 -29.96 -11.01
CA THR A 170 16.35 -30.63 -10.54
C THR A 170 15.19 -29.67 -10.76
N THR A 171 14.27 -30.06 -11.64
CA THR A 171 13.19 -29.22 -12.11
C THR A 171 11.82 -29.73 -11.68
N PHE A 172 10.99 -28.92 -11.14
CA PHE A 172 9.59 -29.15 -10.84
C PHE A 172 8.70 -28.43 -11.87
N THR A 173 7.86 -29.19 -12.56
CA THR A 173 6.98 -28.66 -13.64
C THR A 173 5.54 -28.44 -13.20
N GLY A 174 5.18 -28.86 -11.99
CA GLY A 174 3.85 -28.74 -11.41
C GLY A 174 3.55 -27.40 -10.75
N VAL A 175 4.30 -26.33 -11.05
CA VAL A 175 4.09 -25.00 -10.43
C VAL A 175 2.68 -24.50 -10.75
N PRO A 176 1.83 -24.20 -9.73
CA PRO A 176 0.48 -23.70 -9.98
C PRO A 176 0.48 -22.43 -10.81
N SER A 177 -0.41 -22.33 -11.79
CA SER A 177 -0.49 -21.17 -12.71
C SER A 177 -0.74 -19.82 -12.05
N GLY A 178 -1.19 -19.81 -10.81
CA GLY A 178 -1.37 -18.58 -10.01
C GLY A 178 -0.21 -18.26 -9.07
N ALA A 179 0.85 -19.11 -9.04
CA ALA A 179 1.91 -18.96 -8.04
C ALA A 179 2.70 -17.65 -8.17
N VAL A 180 2.73 -17.05 -9.35
CA VAL A 180 3.51 -15.83 -9.64
C VAL A 180 2.73 -14.81 -10.51
N SER A 181 1.54 -15.15 -10.99
CA SER A 181 0.68 -14.22 -11.76
C SER A 181 0.12 -13.11 -10.88
N ASP A 182 0.22 -13.28 -9.59
CA ASP A 182 -0.12 -12.26 -8.64
C ASP A 182 1.14 -11.45 -8.36
N ALA A 183 1.18 -10.27 -8.89
CA ALA A 183 2.26 -9.29 -8.80
C ALA A 183 2.72 -8.94 -7.38
N ASN A 184 2.18 -9.59 -6.41
CA ASN A 184 2.31 -9.34 -4.99
C ASN A 184 3.11 -10.39 -4.25
N ILE A 185 3.72 -11.29 -4.98
CA ILE A 185 4.60 -12.28 -4.41
C ILE A 185 5.96 -11.61 -4.25
N LEU A 186 6.30 -11.31 -3.02
CA LEU A 186 7.57 -10.68 -2.71
C LEU A 186 8.69 -11.66 -2.52
N TRP A 187 8.35 -12.88 -2.11
CA TRP A 187 9.36 -13.89 -1.78
C TRP A 187 8.98 -15.26 -2.30
N LEU A 188 9.96 -15.92 -2.87
CA LEU A 188 10.00 -17.37 -2.94
C LEU A 188 10.67 -17.87 -1.65
N GLU A 189 9.92 -18.48 -0.76
CA GLU A 189 10.45 -19.18 0.41
C GLU A 189 10.67 -20.63 0.05
N THR A 190 11.90 -21.12 0.16
CA THR A 190 12.23 -22.52 -0.06
C THR A 190 12.94 -23.08 1.17
N ARG A 191 12.64 -24.33 1.51
CA ARG A 191 13.32 -25.03 2.61
C ARG A 191 14.08 -26.20 2.05
N TYR A 192 15.37 -26.21 2.35
CA TYR A 192 16.28 -27.26 1.86
C TYR A 192 17.42 -27.49 2.83
N LEU A 193 18.13 -28.61 2.62
CA LEU A 193 19.36 -28.96 3.29
C LEU A 193 20.32 -29.58 2.28
N PHE A 194 21.56 -29.10 2.24
CA PHE A 194 22.66 -29.79 1.54
C PHE A 194 23.79 -29.99 2.55
N ASN A 195 24.27 -31.26 2.62
CA ASN A 195 25.44 -31.58 3.45
C ASN A 195 26.70 -31.00 2.80
N ASN A 196 26.96 -29.70 3.10
CA ASN A 196 28.06 -28.95 2.51
C ASN A 196 29.29 -28.88 3.42
N GLN A 197 29.60 -29.96 4.14
CA GLN A 197 30.86 -30.07 4.88
C GLN A 197 32.04 -29.98 3.90
N GLY A 198 32.88 -28.97 4.06
CA GLY A 198 34.00 -28.72 3.16
C GLY A 198 33.75 -27.71 2.04
N GLY A 199 32.54 -27.17 1.92
CA GLY A 199 32.24 -26.06 0.99
C GLY A 199 32.19 -26.47 -0.49
N PHE A 200 31.77 -27.72 -0.80
CA PHE A 200 31.70 -28.19 -2.17
C PHE A 200 30.50 -27.69 -2.95
N PHE A 201 29.41 -27.37 -2.29
CA PHE A 201 28.15 -27.01 -2.94
C PHE A 201 27.96 -25.53 -3.04
N SER A 202 27.54 -25.08 -4.20
CA SER A 202 26.86 -23.80 -4.45
C SER A 202 25.57 -24.09 -5.19
N GLY A 203 24.64 -23.13 -5.21
CA GLY A 203 23.37 -23.37 -5.87
C GLY A 203 22.69 -22.09 -6.33
N GLU A 204 21.76 -22.28 -7.24
CA GLU A 204 20.83 -21.29 -7.75
C GLU A 204 19.43 -21.89 -7.77
N VAL A 205 18.44 -21.01 -7.63
CA VAL A 205 17.03 -21.34 -7.89
C VAL A 205 16.56 -20.47 -9.04
N GLU A 206 15.95 -21.09 -10.03
CA GLU A 206 15.37 -20.42 -11.18
C GLU A 206 13.88 -20.72 -11.26
N LEU A 207 13.07 -19.68 -11.42
CA LEU A 207 11.68 -19.79 -11.80
C LEU A 207 11.56 -19.28 -13.23
N ARG A 208 11.05 -20.12 -14.15
CA ARG A 208 10.95 -19.78 -15.57
C ARG A 208 9.57 -20.08 -16.14
N ASP A 209 9.20 -19.37 -17.19
CA ASP A 209 7.99 -19.62 -17.98
C ASP A 209 8.28 -20.38 -19.26
N GLY A 210 7.20 -20.84 -19.92
CA GLY A 210 7.29 -21.56 -21.19
C GLY A 210 7.79 -20.72 -22.37
N SER A 211 7.93 -19.38 -22.19
CA SER A 211 8.45 -18.46 -23.21
C SER A 211 9.96 -18.23 -23.07
N GLY A 212 10.56 -18.72 -21.98
CA GLY A 212 12.00 -18.59 -21.69
C GLY A 212 12.35 -17.41 -20.80
N ASN A 213 11.37 -16.65 -20.30
CA ASN A 213 11.62 -15.63 -19.31
C ASN A 213 11.92 -16.29 -17.96
N SER A 214 12.86 -15.74 -17.21
CA SER A 214 13.25 -16.34 -15.95
C SER A 214 13.62 -15.34 -14.86
N MET A 215 13.47 -15.77 -13.61
CA MET A 215 13.96 -15.14 -12.40
C MET A 215 14.92 -16.08 -11.71
N VAL A 216 16.15 -15.65 -11.45
CA VAL A 216 17.21 -16.47 -10.88
C VAL A 216 17.70 -15.84 -9.57
N TRP A 217 17.86 -16.66 -8.54
CA TRP A 217 18.42 -16.30 -7.25
C TRP A 217 19.59 -17.19 -6.88
N ASP A 218 20.58 -16.62 -6.25
CA ASP A 218 21.60 -17.42 -5.56
C ASP A 218 20.98 -18.16 -4.38
N LEU A 219 21.21 -19.46 -4.32
CA LEU A 219 20.76 -20.31 -3.22
C LEU A 219 21.88 -20.37 -2.16
N PRO A 220 21.69 -19.80 -0.96
CA PRO A 220 22.73 -19.79 0.05
C PRO A 220 22.93 -21.17 0.66
N ILE A 221 23.96 -21.92 0.21
CA ILE A 221 24.34 -23.23 0.71
C ILE A 221 25.58 -23.09 1.61
N PRO A 222 25.43 -22.70 2.88
CA PRO A 222 26.55 -22.57 3.81
C PRO A 222 27.13 -23.94 4.17
N GLY A 223 28.36 -23.95 4.68
CA GLY A 223 28.96 -25.16 5.22
C GLY A 223 28.14 -25.70 6.41
N GLY A 224 27.90 -27.03 6.42
CA GLY A 224 27.13 -27.70 7.46
C GLY A 224 26.04 -28.62 6.92
N SER A 225 25.19 -29.11 7.82
CA SER A 225 24.10 -30.05 7.52
C SER A 225 22.76 -29.62 8.14
N ASP A 226 22.54 -28.32 8.30
CA ASP A 226 21.31 -27.80 8.87
C ASP A 226 20.33 -27.36 7.78
N PHE A 227 19.04 -27.52 8.02
CA PHE A 227 18.01 -26.95 7.16
C PHE A 227 18.10 -25.44 7.07
N ARG A 228 17.88 -24.93 5.87
CA ARG A 228 17.79 -23.51 5.57
C ARG A 228 16.41 -23.18 5.02
N THR A 229 15.94 -22.00 5.37
CA THR A 229 14.66 -21.48 4.88
C THR A 229 14.87 -20.03 4.45
N PRO A 230 15.64 -19.79 3.37
CA PRO A 230 15.77 -18.44 2.86
C PRO A 230 14.46 -17.94 2.27
N ARG A 231 14.29 -16.63 2.34
CA ARG A 231 13.28 -15.90 1.60
C ARG A 231 13.99 -15.16 0.49
N LEU A 232 13.79 -15.64 -0.72
CA LEU A 232 14.41 -15.10 -1.91
C LEU A 232 13.50 -13.99 -2.42
N LYS A 233 13.94 -12.74 -2.29
CA LYS A 233 13.12 -11.61 -2.71
C LYS A 233 13.05 -11.57 -4.23
N LEU A 234 11.86 -11.36 -4.79
CA LEU A 234 11.69 -11.24 -6.24
C LEU A 234 12.52 -10.08 -6.82
N GLU A 235 12.66 -9.01 -6.08
CA GLU A 235 13.48 -7.86 -6.47
C GLU A 235 14.98 -8.14 -6.56
N GLU A 236 15.48 -9.14 -5.82
CA GLU A 236 16.88 -9.53 -5.80
C GLU A 236 17.20 -10.57 -6.89
N ALA A 237 16.17 -11.05 -7.61
CA ALA A 237 16.36 -11.95 -8.73
C ALA A 237 17.09 -11.25 -9.88
N SER A 238 18.06 -11.92 -10.48
CA SER A 238 18.49 -11.52 -11.80
C SER A 238 17.41 -11.93 -12.80
N THR A 239 16.85 -10.99 -13.56
CA THR A 239 15.79 -11.25 -14.52
C THR A 239 16.27 -10.90 -15.91
N ASP A 240 15.67 -11.52 -16.91
CA ASP A 240 15.87 -11.14 -18.31
C ASP A 240 14.97 -9.93 -18.73
N GLY A 241 14.26 -9.34 -17.77
CA GLY A 241 13.49 -8.09 -17.95
C GLY A 241 12.06 -8.29 -18.41
N ALA A 242 11.56 -9.52 -18.48
CA ALA A 242 10.18 -9.82 -18.84
C ALA A 242 9.38 -10.40 -17.65
N GLU A 243 8.07 -10.16 -17.63
CA GLU A 243 7.17 -10.77 -16.66
C GLU A 243 6.99 -12.27 -16.96
N LEU A 244 7.00 -13.10 -15.91
CA LEU A 244 6.70 -14.53 -16.04
C LEU A 244 5.21 -14.73 -16.33
N SER A 245 4.90 -15.55 -17.30
CA SER A 245 3.52 -15.82 -17.72
C SER A 245 3.26 -17.27 -18.10
N GLY A 246 2.02 -17.73 -17.92
CA GLY A 246 1.60 -19.07 -18.33
C GLY A 246 2.08 -20.19 -17.41
N SER A 247 2.50 -21.31 -17.98
CA SER A 247 3.01 -22.45 -17.21
C SER A 247 4.42 -22.16 -16.71
N LEU A 248 4.63 -22.42 -15.43
CA LEU A 248 5.89 -22.14 -14.75
C LEU A 248 6.61 -23.43 -14.36
N GLU A 249 7.94 -23.35 -14.32
CA GLU A 249 8.82 -24.40 -13.84
C GLU A 249 9.77 -23.82 -12.78
N LEU A 250 10.01 -24.57 -11.71
CA LEU A 250 10.97 -24.22 -10.66
C LEU A 250 12.17 -25.16 -10.77
N GLU A 251 13.36 -24.62 -11.01
CA GLU A 251 14.59 -25.36 -11.14
C GLU A 251 15.56 -25.06 -10.00
N TYR A 252 16.09 -26.10 -9.38
CA TYR A 252 17.24 -26.01 -8.47
C TYR A 252 18.49 -26.46 -9.22
N ARG A 253 19.46 -25.60 -9.37
CA ARG A 253 20.79 -25.93 -9.93
C ARG A 253 21.80 -26.00 -8.81
N ILE A 254 22.36 -27.15 -8.62
CA ILE A 254 23.36 -27.41 -7.59
C ILE A 254 24.70 -27.67 -8.28
N THR A 255 25.68 -26.84 -8.00
CA THR A 255 27.03 -27.00 -8.53
C THR A 255 27.97 -27.57 -7.49
N ILE A 256 28.63 -28.66 -7.84
CA ILE A 256 29.67 -29.32 -7.04
C ILE A 256 31.04 -28.89 -7.56
N SER A 257 31.74 -28.09 -6.73
CA SER A 257 33.08 -27.61 -7.05
C SER A 257 34.15 -28.64 -6.68
N GLY A 258 34.69 -29.30 -7.70
CA GLY A 258 35.66 -30.39 -7.52
C GLY A 258 34.99 -31.76 -7.29
N SER A 259 35.78 -32.79 -7.05
CA SER A 259 35.28 -34.16 -6.83
C SER A 259 34.88 -34.36 -5.38
N LEU A 260 33.69 -34.87 -5.14
CA LEU A 260 33.22 -35.20 -3.79
C LEU A 260 34.07 -36.29 -3.16
N PRO A 261 34.60 -36.11 -1.95
CA PRO A 261 35.43 -37.09 -1.28
C PRO A 261 34.62 -38.29 -0.75
N GLU A 262 33.32 -38.15 -0.65
CA GLU A 262 32.35 -39.16 -0.24
C GLU A 262 30.97 -38.82 -0.77
N ALA A 263 30.07 -39.80 -0.80
CA ALA A 263 28.68 -39.55 -1.19
C ALA A 263 27.99 -38.55 -0.26
N ARG A 264 27.17 -37.65 -0.82
CA ARG A 264 26.46 -36.61 -0.11
C ARG A 264 24.99 -36.64 -0.47
N ALA A 265 24.17 -36.12 0.43
CA ALA A 265 22.75 -35.94 0.21
C ALA A 265 22.34 -34.44 0.24
N GLY A 266 21.42 -34.12 -0.64
CA GLY A 266 20.63 -32.92 -0.56
C GLY A 266 19.17 -33.27 -0.26
N VAL A 267 18.46 -32.34 0.34
CA VAL A 267 17.03 -32.49 0.65
C VAL A 267 16.35 -31.17 0.25
N ILE A 268 15.26 -31.28 -0.47
CA ILE A 268 14.35 -30.19 -0.73
C ILE A 268 13.03 -30.53 -0.03
N ASP A 269 12.57 -29.66 0.85
CA ASP A 269 11.34 -29.86 1.63
C ASP A 269 10.15 -29.19 0.91
N TYR A 270 10.16 -27.89 0.80
CA TYR A 270 9.10 -27.16 0.12
C TYR A 270 9.59 -25.91 -0.58
N ALA A 271 8.77 -25.41 -1.49
CA ALA A 271 8.81 -24.05 -1.97
C ALA A 271 7.41 -23.43 -1.90
N ARG A 272 7.32 -22.20 -1.46
CA ARG A 272 6.09 -21.44 -1.33
C ARG A 272 6.33 -20.01 -1.79
N THR A 273 5.39 -19.45 -2.51
CA THR A 273 5.39 -18.01 -2.73
C THR A 273 4.72 -17.36 -1.54
N ARG A 274 5.37 -16.33 -1.00
CA ARG A 274 4.82 -15.60 0.13
C ARG A 274 4.56 -14.15 -0.23
N PRO A 275 3.31 -13.69 -0.09
CA PRO A 275 3.01 -12.27 -0.12
C PRO A 275 3.63 -11.57 1.09
N PHE A 276 3.94 -10.28 0.94
CA PHE A 276 4.32 -9.45 2.08
C PHE A 276 3.09 -9.22 2.97
N GLY A 277 3.17 -9.61 4.20
CA GLY A 277 2.11 -9.43 5.18
C GLY A 277 0.83 -10.24 4.89
N THR A 278 0.48 -11.12 5.77
CA THR A 278 -0.86 -11.72 5.74
C THR A 278 -1.80 -10.76 6.42
N LYS A 279 -2.57 -9.97 5.67
CA LYS A 279 -3.73 -9.30 6.25
C LYS A 279 -4.80 -10.34 6.55
N SER A 280 -5.38 -10.25 7.72
CA SER A 280 -6.46 -11.14 8.14
C SER A 280 -7.82 -10.76 7.55
N ARG A 281 -7.92 -9.58 6.95
CA ARG A 281 -9.18 -9.05 6.37
C ARG A 281 -8.91 -8.21 5.13
N SER A 282 -9.90 -8.15 4.23
CA SER A 282 -9.95 -7.14 3.16
C SER A 282 -10.18 -5.76 3.77
N THR A 283 -9.66 -4.71 3.12
CA THR A 283 -10.02 -3.32 3.45
C THR A 283 -11.49 -3.05 3.22
N GLY A 284 -12.13 -3.80 2.31
CA GLY A 284 -13.48 -3.54 1.85
C GLY A 284 -13.58 -2.31 0.94
N LEU A 285 -12.45 -1.68 0.59
CA LEU A 285 -12.46 -0.58 -0.37
C LEU A 285 -12.81 -1.09 -1.76
N SER A 286 -13.67 -0.35 -2.45
CA SER A 286 -13.95 -0.48 -3.88
C SER A 286 -13.05 0.49 -4.66
N THR A 287 -12.68 0.13 -5.87
CA THR A 287 -11.90 0.95 -6.80
C THR A 287 -12.72 1.39 -8.02
N ALA A 288 -14.06 1.34 -7.90
CA ALA A 288 -14.96 1.65 -9.01
C ALA A 288 -14.82 3.10 -9.50
N ASP A 289 -14.46 4.01 -8.60
CA ASP A 289 -14.32 5.45 -8.85
C ASP A 289 -12.87 5.90 -9.05
N VAL A 290 -11.94 4.94 -9.23
CA VAL A 290 -10.58 5.24 -9.66
C VAL A 290 -10.56 5.50 -11.16
N GLN A 291 -10.26 6.73 -11.56
CA GLN A 291 -10.23 7.15 -12.96
C GLN A 291 -8.85 6.93 -13.57
N THR A 292 -8.82 6.65 -14.89
CA THR A 292 -7.58 6.67 -15.66
C THR A 292 -7.17 8.12 -15.92
N THR A 293 -5.90 8.44 -15.70
CA THR A 293 -5.39 9.81 -15.84
C THR A 293 -4.87 10.10 -17.26
N GLY A 294 -4.64 9.07 -18.07
CA GLY A 294 -3.98 9.18 -19.37
C GLY A 294 -2.45 9.38 -19.27
N ARG A 295 -1.89 9.39 -18.06
CA ARG A 295 -0.45 9.46 -17.83
C ARG A 295 0.10 8.06 -17.54
N SER A 296 0.93 7.53 -18.41
CA SER A 296 1.63 6.26 -18.19
C SER A 296 3.02 6.50 -17.61
N ILE A 297 3.40 5.67 -16.65
CA ILE A 297 4.72 5.71 -16.03
C ILE A 297 5.40 4.34 -16.01
N THR A 298 6.74 4.36 -15.95
CA THR A 298 7.55 3.20 -15.63
C THR A 298 8.23 3.47 -14.31
N ARG A 299 7.72 2.84 -13.24
CA ARG A 299 8.21 3.10 -11.88
C ARG A 299 8.08 1.86 -11.00
N ARG A 300 9.03 1.73 -10.08
CA ARG A 300 8.94 0.88 -8.91
C ARG A 300 8.76 1.76 -7.69
N PHE A 301 7.81 1.42 -6.85
CA PHE A 301 7.62 2.08 -5.57
C PHE A 301 8.33 1.31 -4.46
N ASP A 302 8.91 2.03 -3.53
CA ASP A 302 9.50 1.55 -2.28
C ASP A 302 8.84 2.33 -1.13
N ALA A 303 7.53 2.22 -1.04
CA ALA A 303 6.66 3.00 -0.17
C ALA A 303 5.46 2.16 0.27
N THR A 304 4.70 2.63 1.23
CA THR A 304 3.39 2.05 1.52
C THR A 304 2.40 2.35 0.37
N VAL A 305 1.34 1.55 0.26
CA VAL A 305 0.28 1.81 -0.74
C VAL A 305 -0.26 3.23 -0.58
N PHE A 306 -0.51 3.67 0.66
CA PHE A 306 -0.97 5.02 0.95
C PHE A 306 -0.02 6.09 0.41
N GLU A 307 1.27 6.00 0.75
CA GLU A 307 2.28 6.95 0.28
C GLU A 307 2.44 6.94 -1.25
N ALA A 308 2.36 5.75 -1.86
CA ALA A 308 2.47 5.62 -3.32
C ALA A 308 1.27 6.27 -4.04
N ILE A 309 0.06 6.09 -3.52
CA ILE A 309 -1.16 6.74 -4.06
C ILE A 309 -1.06 8.26 -3.87
N SER A 310 -0.67 8.74 -2.69
CA SER A 310 -0.48 10.17 -2.43
C SER A 310 0.56 10.80 -3.36
N GLN A 311 1.70 10.12 -3.59
CA GLN A 311 2.71 10.59 -4.56
C GLN A 311 2.15 10.69 -5.98
N LEU A 312 1.37 9.70 -6.40
CA LEU A 312 0.75 9.72 -7.73
C LEU A 312 -0.30 10.82 -7.84
N ALA A 313 -1.12 11.02 -6.80
CA ALA A 313 -2.14 12.06 -6.77
C ALA A 313 -1.52 13.46 -6.94
N VAL A 314 -0.47 13.77 -6.17
CA VAL A 314 0.29 15.01 -6.31
C VAL A 314 0.84 15.19 -7.73
N GLU A 315 1.44 14.16 -8.30
CA GLU A 315 2.04 14.23 -9.64
C GLU A 315 1.02 14.39 -10.76
N ASP A 316 -0.17 13.83 -10.59
CA ASP A 316 -1.26 13.88 -11.56
C ASP A 316 -2.13 15.13 -11.39
N GLY A 317 -1.98 15.87 -10.29
CA GLY A 317 -2.93 16.90 -9.88
C GLY A 317 -4.30 16.28 -9.62
N ALA A 318 -4.31 15.07 -9.05
CA ALA A 318 -5.51 14.32 -8.72
C ALA A 318 -5.80 14.43 -7.22
N THR A 319 -7.04 14.23 -6.83
CA THR A 319 -7.46 14.07 -5.43
C THR A 319 -7.74 12.60 -5.15
N SER A 320 -7.34 12.12 -3.97
CA SER A 320 -7.59 10.75 -3.53
C SER A 320 -8.26 10.76 -2.15
N PHE A 321 -9.46 10.22 -2.06
CA PHE A 321 -10.24 10.12 -0.82
C PHE A 321 -11.12 8.86 -0.83
N VAL A 322 -11.67 8.51 0.33
CA VAL A 322 -12.66 7.42 0.45
C VAL A 322 -13.99 8.02 0.85
N ASP A 323 -15.02 7.70 0.11
CA ASP A 323 -16.37 8.16 0.38
C ASP A 323 -17.08 7.29 1.45
N PRO A 324 -18.26 7.70 1.96
CA PRO A 324 -19.02 6.91 2.93
C PRO A 324 -19.54 5.55 2.42
N ALA A 325 -19.46 5.28 1.11
CA ALA A 325 -19.80 3.98 0.52
C ALA A 325 -18.62 3.02 0.45
N ASP A 326 -17.46 3.44 0.97
CA ASP A 326 -16.18 2.72 0.90
C ASP A 326 -15.58 2.65 -0.52
N ASP A 327 -15.94 3.58 -1.41
CA ASP A 327 -15.31 3.72 -2.71
C ASP A 327 -14.08 4.62 -2.60
N LEU A 328 -12.94 4.14 -3.10
CA LEU A 328 -11.74 4.95 -3.28
C LEU A 328 -11.88 5.78 -4.55
N HIS A 329 -11.87 7.07 -4.38
CA HIS A 329 -11.78 8.04 -5.47
C HIS A 329 -10.32 8.33 -5.79
N TYR A 330 -10.01 8.40 -7.07
CA TYR A 330 -8.77 8.91 -7.61
C TYR A 330 -9.11 9.60 -8.92
N GLU A 331 -9.23 10.91 -8.88
CA GLU A 331 -9.76 11.70 -9.98
C GLU A 331 -9.07 13.07 -10.08
N PRO A 332 -9.05 13.72 -11.24
CA PRO A 332 -8.50 15.07 -11.35
C PRO A 332 -9.13 16.01 -10.33
N SER A 333 -8.30 16.77 -9.61
CA SER A 333 -8.79 17.71 -8.59
C SER A 333 -9.79 18.69 -9.20
N GLY A 334 -10.95 18.80 -8.57
CA GLY A 334 -11.99 19.70 -9.00
C GLY A 334 -12.89 19.21 -10.14
N ASP A 335 -12.88 17.94 -10.47
CA ASP A 335 -13.72 17.36 -11.53
C ASP A 335 -15.21 17.28 -11.12
N THR A 336 -15.46 17.18 -9.82
CA THR A 336 -16.81 17.11 -9.24
C THR A 336 -17.15 18.39 -8.49
N ASP A 337 -18.24 19.07 -8.89
CA ASP A 337 -18.72 20.26 -8.21
C ASP A 337 -19.44 19.90 -6.90
N ALA A 338 -19.18 20.64 -5.84
CA ALA A 338 -19.95 20.57 -4.60
C ALA A 338 -21.41 21.02 -4.85
N PRO A 339 -22.39 20.41 -4.18
CA PRO A 339 -23.80 20.76 -4.38
C PRO A 339 -24.15 22.17 -3.95
N GLU A 340 -23.32 22.80 -3.13
CA GLU A 340 -23.56 24.11 -2.54
C GLU A 340 -22.36 25.06 -2.76
N SER A 341 -22.60 26.33 -2.56
CA SER A 341 -21.58 27.39 -2.65
C SER A 341 -21.53 28.19 -1.34
N ILE A 342 -20.32 28.57 -0.92
CA ILE A 342 -20.16 29.42 0.28
C ILE A 342 -20.23 30.89 -0.13
N THR A 343 -21.28 31.59 0.29
CA THR A 343 -21.46 33.01 -0.06
C THR A 343 -21.67 33.83 1.19
N TYR A 344 -21.06 35.03 1.23
CA TYR A 344 -21.14 35.94 2.38
C TYR A 344 -22.57 36.33 2.74
N SER A 345 -23.45 36.45 1.76
CA SER A 345 -24.84 36.88 1.96
C SER A 345 -25.83 35.72 2.10
N GLY A 346 -25.47 34.51 1.67
CA GLY A 346 -26.39 33.35 1.57
C GLY A 346 -26.09 32.25 2.58
N THR A 347 -24.83 31.96 2.85
CA THR A 347 -24.44 30.87 3.72
C THR A 347 -24.38 31.29 5.18
N ARG A 348 -24.96 30.48 6.05
CA ARG A 348 -24.91 30.73 7.51
C ARG A 348 -23.57 30.24 8.08
N VAL A 349 -22.53 31.03 7.88
CA VAL A 349 -21.21 30.79 8.48
C VAL A 349 -21.22 31.29 9.94
N VAL A 350 -20.76 30.44 10.84
CA VAL A 350 -20.65 30.72 12.28
C VAL A 350 -19.26 31.23 12.63
N ASP A 351 -18.26 30.67 11.99
CA ASP A 351 -16.84 31.01 12.18
C ASP A 351 -16.09 30.82 10.86
N ILE A 352 -14.98 31.51 10.72
CA ILE A 352 -14.06 31.38 9.61
C ILE A 352 -12.63 31.44 10.16
N GLN A 353 -11.81 30.48 9.79
CA GLN A 353 -10.42 30.39 10.22
C GLN A 353 -9.53 30.37 8.98
N PRO A 354 -9.06 31.54 8.52
CA PRO A 354 -8.10 31.60 7.43
C PRO A 354 -6.71 31.23 7.96
N ASN A 355 -6.09 30.24 7.36
CA ASN A 355 -4.68 29.94 7.57
C ASN A 355 -3.87 30.55 6.42
N ARG A 356 -3.19 31.67 6.67
CA ARG A 356 -2.37 32.41 5.69
C ARG A 356 -0.93 32.49 6.17
N ASP A 357 -0.25 31.37 6.26
CA ASP A 357 1.15 31.34 6.70
C ASP A 357 2.12 31.23 5.51
N ALA A 358 2.66 32.35 5.09
CA ALA A 358 3.68 32.40 4.04
C ALA A 358 5.08 31.93 4.51
N THR A 359 5.22 31.37 5.72
CA THR A 359 6.53 30.92 6.22
C THR A 359 6.97 29.58 5.61
N ASP A 360 6.05 28.76 5.18
CA ASP A 360 6.33 27.40 4.73
C ASP A 360 6.42 27.20 3.19
N ILE A 361 6.30 28.29 2.44
CA ILE A 361 6.41 28.25 0.97
C ILE A 361 7.75 27.64 0.55
N THR A 362 7.69 26.64 -0.32
CA THR A 362 8.84 26.08 -1.03
C THR A 362 8.73 26.42 -2.51
N ASN A 363 9.48 27.40 -2.99
CA ASN A 363 9.42 27.85 -4.38
C ASN A 363 10.66 27.48 -5.21
N LYS A 364 11.54 26.65 -4.65
CA LYS A 364 12.68 26.04 -5.33
C LYS A 364 12.96 24.66 -4.76
N VAL A 365 13.15 23.68 -5.62
CA VAL A 365 13.50 22.31 -5.22
C VAL A 365 14.71 21.82 -6.01
N VAL A 366 15.53 20.99 -5.37
CA VAL A 366 16.52 20.16 -6.04
C VAL A 366 16.02 18.72 -5.95
N VAL A 367 15.43 18.26 -7.04
CA VAL A 367 14.86 16.90 -7.10
C VAL A 367 15.97 15.91 -7.40
N GLN A 368 16.07 14.85 -6.60
CA GLN A 368 17.07 13.80 -6.71
C GLN A 368 16.39 12.45 -6.96
N GLY A 369 16.73 11.83 -8.07
CA GLY A 369 16.28 10.50 -8.47
C GLY A 369 17.28 9.39 -8.23
N ALA A 370 17.08 8.25 -8.91
CA ALA A 370 18.04 7.15 -8.96
C ALA A 370 19.32 7.55 -9.70
N ASN A 371 20.41 6.79 -9.49
CA ASN A 371 21.68 6.93 -10.21
C ASN A 371 22.24 8.37 -10.23
N ASP A 372 22.07 9.10 -9.11
CA ASP A 372 22.51 10.49 -8.94
C ASP A 372 21.90 11.49 -9.94
N LEU A 373 20.78 11.15 -10.56
CA LEU A 373 19.98 12.11 -11.32
C LEU A 373 19.56 13.26 -10.39
N GLN A 374 19.78 14.50 -10.85
CA GLN A 374 19.37 15.70 -10.13
C GLN A 374 18.84 16.75 -11.11
N ILE A 375 17.74 17.41 -10.73
CA ILE A 375 17.16 18.51 -11.49
C ILE A 375 16.81 19.65 -10.51
N PRO A 376 17.36 20.85 -10.68
CA PRO A 376 16.88 22.03 -9.96
C PRO A 376 15.66 22.59 -10.70
N LEU A 377 14.59 22.86 -9.96
CA LEU A 377 13.36 23.48 -10.44
C LEU A 377 13.01 24.67 -9.55
N GLN A 378 12.33 25.66 -10.10
CA GLN A 378 11.84 26.81 -9.33
C GLN A 378 10.57 27.40 -9.93
N SER A 379 9.68 27.88 -9.08
CA SER A 379 8.53 28.69 -9.46
C SER A 379 8.91 30.16 -9.49
N SER A 380 9.27 30.66 -10.69
CA SER A 380 9.62 32.06 -10.87
C SER A 380 8.42 33.01 -10.62
N ALA A 381 7.21 32.53 -10.86
CA ALA A 381 5.98 33.28 -10.61
C ALA A 381 5.76 33.46 -9.10
N SER A 382 5.89 32.41 -8.29
CA SER A 382 5.81 32.49 -6.83
C SER A 382 6.89 33.43 -6.25
N ILE A 383 8.13 33.30 -6.68
CA ILE A 383 9.23 34.18 -6.24
C ILE A 383 8.92 35.65 -6.54
N ALA A 384 8.37 35.93 -7.73
CA ALA A 384 8.00 37.28 -8.12
C ALA A 384 6.79 37.83 -7.34
N PHE A 385 5.80 36.97 -7.11
CA PHE A 385 4.56 37.31 -6.40
C PHE A 385 4.82 37.67 -4.93
N TYR A 386 5.52 36.82 -4.21
CA TYR A 386 5.81 37.04 -2.80
C TYR A 386 6.97 38.01 -2.55
N GLY A 387 7.76 38.31 -3.57
CA GLY A 387 8.92 39.20 -3.44
C GLY A 387 10.00 38.65 -2.51
N VAL A 388 10.00 37.34 -2.30
CA VAL A 388 10.98 36.63 -1.44
C VAL A 388 12.06 35.97 -2.26
N SER A 389 13.25 35.83 -1.67
CA SER A 389 14.30 34.99 -2.27
C SER A 389 13.86 33.53 -2.31
N ALA A 390 14.38 32.80 -3.30
CA ALA A 390 14.07 31.39 -3.46
C ALA A 390 14.28 30.59 -2.17
N ARG A 391 13.25 29.92 -1.69
CA ARG A 391 13.30 28.99 -0.57
C ARG A 391 13.49 27.60 -1.14
N GLU A 392 14.66 27.03 -0.87
CA GLU A 392 15.09 25.77 -1.47
C GLU A 392 14.85 24.61 -0.52
N ARG A 393 14.25 23.53 -1.03
CA ARG A 393 14.12 22.24 -0.34
C ARG A 393 14.68 21.12 -1.22
N PRO A 394 15.47 20.18 -0.69
CA PRO A 394 15.82 18.97 -1.40
C PRO A 394 14.62 18.01 -1.38
N LEU A 395 14.29 17.47 -2.55
CA LEU A 395 13.24 16.48 -2.73
C LEU A 395 13.87 15.21 -3.28
N VAL A 396 13.79 14.10 -2.53
CA VAL A 396 14.50 12.85 -2.88
C VAL A 396 13.50 11.75 -3.14
N ASN A 397 13.48 11.25 -4.38
CA ASN A 397 12.74 10.06 -4.75
C ASN A 397 13.61 9.12 -5.59
N LYS A 398 14.25 8.15 -4.94
CA LYS A 398 15.19 7.21 -5.57
C LYS A 398 14.51 6.17 -6.47
N SER A 399 13.19 6.07 -6.47
CA SER A 399 12.45 5.19 -7.38
C SER A 399 12.41 5.73 -8.81
N ILE A 400 12.53 7.05 -8.99
CA ILE A 400 12.46 7.70 -10.29
C ILE A 400 13.79 7.55 -11.04
N GLN A 401 13.73 6.91 -12.19
CA GLN A 401 14.91 6.64 -13.04
C GLN A 401 14.97 7.51 -14.30
N SER A 402 13.89 8.18 -14.65
CA SER A 402 13.77 9.04 -15.82
C SER A 402 13.92 10.52 -15.45
N ARG A 403 14.61 11.29 -16.29
CA ARG A 403 14.78 12.74 -16.09
C ARG A 403 13.48 13.51 -16.30
N ASP A 404 12.63 13.05 -17.22
CA ASP A 404 11.38 13.72 -17.51
C ASP A 404 10.36 13.46 -16.39
N GLU A 405 10.32 12.25 -15.88
CA GLU A 405 9.51 11.88 -14.72
C GLU A 405 9.96 12.63 -13.44
N LEU A 406 11.27 12.75 -13.24
CA LEU A 406 11.83 13.52 -12.12
C LEU A 406 11.45 15.01 -12.21
N ARG A 407 11.34 15.55 -13.43
CA ARG A 407 10.87 16.90 -13.66
C ARG A 407 9.37 17.02 -13.32
N THR A 408 8.54 16.11 -13.82
CA THR A 408 7.09 16.11 -13.55
C THR A 408 6.82 16.03 -12.04
N PHE A 409 7.51 15.16 -11.34
CA PHE A 409 7.43 15.05 -9.88
C PHE A 409 7.79 16.36 -9.16
N GLY A 410 8.87 17.03 -9.56
CA GLY A 410 9.27 18.30 -8.97
C GLY A 410 8.37 19.48 -9.35
N GLU A 411 7.81 19.47 -10.55
CA GLU A 411 6.84 20.48 -10.99
C GLU A 411 5.51 20.30 -10.26
N GLY A 412 5.02 19.07 -10.06
CA GLY A 412 3.85 18.76 -9.22
C GLY A 412 4.04 19.31 -7.80
N TYR A 413 5.15 18.96 -7.15
CA TYR A 413 5.46 19.47 -5.82
C TYR A 413 5.52 21.00 -5.74
N LEU A 414 6.10 21.68 -6.76
CA LEU A 414 6.13 23.14 -6.79
C LEU A 414 4.76 23.77 -7.06
N ASN A 415 3.86 23.09 -7.76
CA ASN A 415 2.50 23.59 -7.95
C ASN A 415 1.73 23.65 -6.65
N GLU A 416 1.98 22.75 -5.73
CA GLU A 416 1.38 22.74 -4.39
C GLU A 416 2.11 23.67 -3.43
N GLU A 417 3.39 23.48 -3.24
CA GLU A 417 4.17 24.08 -2.16
C GLU A 417 4.72 25.48 -2.49
N ALA A 418 4.73 25.90 -3.76
CA ALA A 418 5.25 27.22 -4.15
C ALA A 418 4.24 28.35 -3.93
N TRP A 419 3.02 28.02 -3.71
CA TRP A 419 1.96 28.96 -3.42
C TRP A 419 1.49 28.73 -1.99
N ASN A 420 1.23 29.82 -1.29
CA ASN A 420 0.52 29.74 -0.03
C ASN A 420 -0.94 29.43 -0.40
N ASP A 421 -1.30 28.18 -0.38
CA ASP A 421 -2.67 27.79 -0.56
C ASP A 421 -3.50 28.48 0.51
N THR A 422 -4.59 29.06 0.08
CA THR A 422 -5.50 29.72 0.98
C THR A 422 -6.28 28.63 1.70
N ASP A 423 -5.66 28.05 2.73
CA ASP A 423 -6.38 27.15 3.62
C ASP A 423 -7.36 27.98 4.46
N VAL A 424 -8.61 27.74 4.26
CA VAL A 424 -9.66 28.40 5.03
C VAL A 424 -10.65 27.36 5.50
N THR A 425 -10.90 27.33 6.79
CA THR A 425 -11.96 26.51 7.37
C THR A 425 -13.19 27.36 7.67
N PHE A 426 -14.31 26.99 7.10
CA PHE A 426 -15.62 27.59 7.38
C PHE A 426 -16.40 26.69 8.33
N THR A 427 -16.83 27.21 9.47
CA THR A 427 -17.81 26.54 10.32
C THR A 427 -19.20 26.99 9.89
N ILE A 428 -19.97 26.08 9.30
CA ILE A 428 -21.27 26.35 8.67
C ILE A 428 -22.39 25.72 9.50
N ALA A 429 -23.45 26.48 9.75
CA ALA A 429 -24.65 25.99 10.44
C ALA A 429 -25.85 25.91 9.48
N ASP A 430 -25.63 25.23 8.35
CA ASP A 430 -26.60 25.03 7.30
C ASP A 430 -26.58 23.57 6.85
N SER A 431 -27.72 22.91 6.95
CA SER A 431 -27.83 21.48 6.57
C SER A 431 -27.70 21.22 5.07
N ALA A 432 -27.75 22.26 4.23
CA ALA A 432 -27.51 22.09 2.79
C ALA A 432 -26.08 21.64 2.48
N PHE A 433 -25.14 21.91 3.39
CA PHE A 433 -23.73 21.50 3.24
C PHE A 433 -23.45 20.06 3.71
N GLU A 434 -24.49 19.33 4.13
CA GLU A 434 -24.31 17.94 4.61
C GLU A 434 -23.85 16.96 3.53
N ASP A 435 -24.06 17.28 2.26
CA ASP A 435 -23.69 16.47 1.12
C ASP A 435 -22.38 16.93 0.43
N VAL A 436 -21.72 17.95 1.01
CA VAL A 436 -20.38 18.36 0.54
C VAL A 436 -19.35 17.31 0.94
N GLN A 437 -18.48 16.96 0.02
CA GLN A 437 -17.46 15.93 0.19
C GLN A 437 -16.07 16.48 -0.11
N VAL A 438 -15.06 15.85 0.46
CA VAL A 438 -13.65 16.09 0.16
C VAL A 438 -13.38 15.84 -1.33
N GLY A 439 -12.48 16.60 -1.92
CA GLY A 439 -12.14 16.53 -3.34
C GLY A 439 -13.07 17.29 -4.28
N GLN A 440 -14.26 17.69 -3.83
CA GLN A 440 -15.17 18.47 -4.66
C GLN A 440 -14.69 19.90 -4.88
N THR A 441 -15.03 20.48 -6.03
CA THR A 441 -14.86 21.92 -6.27
C THR A 441 -16.01 22.71 -5.67
N ILE A 442 -15.72 23.67 -4.81
CA ILE A 442 -16.71 24.55 -4.21
C ILE A 442 -16.49 26.00 -4.62
N PHE A 443 -17.55 26.69 -5.04
CA PHE A 443 -17.48 28.12 -5.31
C PHE A 443 -17.59 28.90 -4.01
N VAL A 444 -16.65 29.82 -3.77
CA VAL A 444 -16.63 30.70 -2.59
C VAL A 444 -16.68 32.17 -3.04
N ASP A 445 -17.62 32.94 -2.49
CA ASP A 445 -17.70 34.40 -2.61
C ASP A 445 -17.77 34.99 -1.18
N TRP A 446 -16.59 35.22 -0.60
CA TRP A 446 -16.45 35.71 0.78
C TRP A 446 -15.61 36.97 0.82
N SER A 447 -16.26 38.11 0.50
CA SER A 447 -15.60 39.41 0.34
C SER A 447 -14.83 39.93 1.56
N PRO A 448 -15.15 39.62 2.83
CA PRO A 448 -14.35 40.07 3.97
C PRO A 448 -12.91 39.55 3.97
N GLU A 449 -12.66 38.35 3.35
CA GLU A 449 -11.36 37.72 3.28
C GLU A 449 -10.76 37.70 1.86
N ASP A 450 -11.36 38.46 0.94
CA ASP A 450 -10.98 38.52 -0.48
C ASP A 450 -11.00 37.14 -1.18
N LEU A 451 -11.86 36.20 -0.71
CA LEU A 451 -12.05 34.91 -1.33
C LEU A 451 -13.16 35.03 -2.38
N ASN A 452 -12.79 34.83 -3.64
CA ASN A 452 -13.75 34.79 -4.73
C ASN A 452 -13.21 33.88 -5.84
N GLY A 453 -13.74 32.68 -5.95
CA GLY A 453 -13.32 31.72 -6.94
C GLY A 453 -13.76 30.31 -6.63
N PHE A 454 -13.17 29.37 -7.34
CA PHE A 454 -13.36 27.95 -7.12
C PHE A 454 -12.19 27.39 -6.30
N PHE A 455 -12.49 26.58 -5.31
CA PHE A 455 -11.54 25.96 -4.38
C PHE A 455 -11.84 24.48 -4.28
N THR A 456 -10.85 23.69 -3.92
CA THR A 456 -11.04 22.27 -3.61
C THR A 456 -11.38 22.10 -2.14
N VAL A 457 -12.34 21.26 -1.83
CA VAL A 457 -12.68 20.88 -0.45
C VAL A 457 -11.61 19.90 0.04
N SER A 458 -10.81 20.30 1.01
CA SER A 458 -9.74 19.50 1.59
C SER A 458 -10.18 18.71 2.82
N GLU A 459 -11.14 19.25 3.58
CA GLU A 459 -11.62 18.62 4.81
C GLU A 459 -13.12 18.87 4.99
N VAL A 460 -13.84 17.85 5.46
CA VAL A 460 -15.24 17.99 5.91
C VAL A 460 -15.38 17.32 7.27
N ARG A 461 -15.81 18.08 8.26
CA ARG A 461 -16.04 17.60 9.62
C ARG A 461 -17.45 17.95 10.07
N THR A 462 -18.13 17.02 10.73
CA THR A 462 -19.48 17.24 11.25
C THR A 462 -19.56 16.92 12.74
N ASP A 463 -20.12 17.83 13.51
CA ASP A 463 -20.35 17.65 14.95
C ASP A 463 -21.83 17.34 15.29
N THR A 464 -22.06 16.90 16.52
CA THR A 464 -23.40 16.57 17.03
C THR A 464 -24.32 17.81 17.13
N ALA A 465 -23.78 19.02 17.11
CA ALA A 465 -24.59 20.24 17.09
C ALA A 465 -25.10 20.58 15.67
N GLY A 466 -24.73 19.78 14.66
CA GLY A 466 -25.10 19.99 13.27
C GLY A 466 -24.31 21.11 12.61
N ARG A 467 -23.12 21.40 13.12
CA ARG A 467 -22.19 22.30 12.46
C ARG A 467 -21.29 21.46 11.55
N ILE A 468 -21.04 22.01 10.37
CA ILE A 468 -20.19 21.41 9.36
C ILE A 468 -18.99 22.33 9.19
N GLU A 469 -17.81 21.82 9.43
CA GLU A 469 -16.56 22.50 9.13
C GLU A 469 -16.14 22.05 7.73
N VAL A 470 -15.98 23.01 6.83
CA VAL A 470 -15.51 22.78 5.46
C VAL A 470 -14.17 23.47 5.31
N GLY A 471 -13.13 22.68 5.21
CA GLY A 471 -11.80 23.12 4.82
C GLY A 471 -11.74 23.26 3.31
N ILE A 472 -11.18 24.36 2.82
CA ILE A 472 -10.94 24.58 1.40
C ILE A 472 -9.48 24.92 1.18
N THR A 473 -8.93 24.42 0.09
CA THR A 473 -7.57 24.73 -0.36
C THR A 473 -7.57 25.15 -1.82
N GLY A 474 -6.54 25.86 -2.25
CA GLY A 474 -6.35 26.27 -3.63
C GLY A 474 -6.21 27.78 -3.83
N SER A 475 -5.84 28.18 -5.03
CA SER A 475 -5.71 29.58 -5.41
C SER A 475 -7.02 30.05 -6.04
N SER A 476 -7.53 31.20 -5.57
CA SER A 476 -8.54 31.94 -6.36
C SER A 476 -7.96 32.23 -7.74
N ALA A 477 -8.52 31.63 -8.76
CA ALA A 477 -8.10 31.86 -10.15
C ALA A 477 -8.37 33.30 -10.58
#